data_65e7a581326e787f2941e0c2fffa5b0d
#
_entry.id   65e7a581326e787f2941e0c2fffa5b0d
#
_cell.length_a   1.000
_cell.length_b   1.000
_cell.length_c   1.000
_cell.angle_alpha   90.00
_cell.angle_beta   90.00
_cell.angle_gamma   90.00
#
_symmetry.space_group_name_H-M   'P 1'
#
loop_
_entity.id
_entity.type
_entity.pdbx_description
1 polymer ?
#
loop_
_entity_poly.entity_id
_entity_poly.type
_entity_poly.pdbx_seq_one_letter_code
_entity_poly.pdbx_strand_id
1 'polypeptide(L)'
;MNEKILALIPARSGSKSVKNKNIRLINGKPMLAYSIEHAKKSKYINRIIVTTDSEEYAAIAREYGAETPFLRPAEFATDTALDLDVFRHALTWLKENEGYEPDIIVQLRPTDPYRDPAEIDKMIEIMLEDDTVDAVRSIKENEVVPHKMWYLKDDGEIEPILKDIPEAYNMPRQELPKTYYQNGNTDLLRPRNIFEYNSMTGHKIKGYVMKDMYDVDTEKDFERVSTYMNIKEGGKQFVFDIDGVIALKREDLDYGQALPNERMIAIVNRLYDMGNRIVLFTARGYVTGIDWRPVTEKQMKDWGVKYHELKMGKPNADYYIDDKFLDMNFLYDEFS
;
A
#
# COMPACT_ATOMS: atom_id res chain seq x y z
N MET A 1 -33.12 8.14 -5.62
CA MET A 1 -32.73 7.26 -6.75
C MET A 1 -31.44 6.58 -6.28
N ASN A 2 -31.29 5.27 -6.50
CA ASN A 2 -30.02 4.63 -6.18
C ASN A 2 -29.02 5.01 -7.27
N GLU A 3 -27.99 5.76 -6.93
CA GLU A 3 -26.89 6.12 -7.83
C GLU A 3 -26.24 4.84 -8.43
N LYS A 4 -25.95 4.88 -9.71
CA LYS A 4 -25.21 3.82 -10.40
C LYS A 4 -23.71 4.04 -10.22
N ILE A 5 -23.11 3.32 -9.29
CA ILE A 5 -21.69 3.44 -8.95
C ILE A 5 -20.94 2.24 -9.50
N LEU A 6 -20.11 2.50 -10.50
CA LEU A 6 -19.32 1.50 -11.21
C LEU A 6 -17.88 1.46 -10.72
N ALA A 7 -17.44 0.32 -10.19
CA ALA A 7 -16.00 0.06 -10.09
C ALA A 7 -15.47 -0.38 -11.47
N LEU A 8 -14.52 0.37 -12.02
CA LEU A 8 -13.82 0.04 -13.25
C LEU A 8 -12.35 -0.24 -12.96
N ILE A 9 -11.94 -1.49 -13.19
CA ILE A 9 -10.62 -2.01 -12.83
C ILE A 9 -9.81 -2.24 -14.11
N PRO A 10 -8.81 -1.37 -14.42
CA PRO A 10 -7.98 -1.54 -15.60
C PRO A 10 -6.87 -2.56 -15.33
N ALA A 11 -6.91 -3.71 -16.02
CA ALA A 11 -5.95 -4.79 -15.86
C ALA A 11 -5.43 -5.26 -17.23
N ARG A 12 -4.51 -4.47 -17.83
CA ARG A 12 -3.88 -4.90 -19.08
C ARG A 12 -2.92 -6.08 -18.85
N SER A 13 -2.77 -6.92 -19.86
CA SER A 13 -1.72 -7.93 -19.92
C SER A 13 -0.36 -7.30 -20.29
N GLY A 14 0.70 -8.07 -20.34
CA GLY A 14 1.99 -7.63 -20.90
C GLY A 14 2.75 -6.60 -20.05
N SER A 15 2.56 -6.57 -18.73
CA SER A 15 3.37 -5.74 -17.83
C SER A 15 4.86 -6.11 -17.94
N LYS A 16 5.74 -5.10 -18.14
CA LYS A 16 7.18 -5.28 -18.36
C LYS A 16 7.99 -5.25 -17.08
N SER A 17 7.65 -4.37 -16.13
CA SER A 17 8.40 -4.19 -14.88
C SER A 17 8.27 -5.39 -13.94
N VAL A 18 7.05 -5.94 -13.84
CA VAL A 18 6.75 -7.19 -13.13
C VAL A 18 5.95 -8.07 -14.08
N LYS A 19 6.51 -9.20 -14.48
CA LYS A 19 5.87 -10.10 -15.46
C LYS A 19 4.51 -10.58 -14.96
N ASN A 20 3.47 -10.42 -15.79
CA ASN A 20 2.09 -10.78 -15.48
C ASN A 20 1.57 -10.15 -14.18
N LYS A 21 1.99 -8.92 -13.87
CA LYS A 21 1.77 -8.21 -12.60
C LYS A 21 0.36 -8.40 -12.05
N ASN A 22 -0.66 -8.13 -12.84
CA ASN A 22 -2.05 -8.12 -12.38
C ASN A 22 -2.62 -9.49 -11.98
N ILE A 23 -2.03 -10.59 -12.47
CA ILE A 23 -2.43 -11.96 -12.10
C ILE A 23 -1.39 -12.69 -11.25
N ARG A 24 -0.29 -12.02 -10.90
CA ARG A 24 0.71 -12.58 -9.99
C ARG A 24 0.12 -12.78 -8.61
N LEU A 25 0.49 -13.88 -7.96
CA LEU A 25 -0.13 -14.29 -6.71
C LEU A 25 0.52 -13.61 -5.50
N ILE A 26 -0.29 -13.00 -4.66
CA ILE A 26 0.04 -12.62 -3.29
C ILE A 26 -0.86 -13.47 -2.38
N ASN A 27 -0.28 -14.21 -1.45
CA ASN A 27 -1.01 -15.12 -0.54
C ASN A 27 -1.94 -16.09 -1.31
N GLY A 28 -1.47 -16.62 -2.44
CA GLY A 28 -2.23 -17.55 -3.27
C GLY A 28 -3.36 -16.92 -4.10
N LYS A 29 -3.52 -15.60 -4.09
CA LYS A 29 -4.58 -14.86 -4.78
C LYS A 29 -3.99 -13.90 -5.83
N PRO A 30 -4.53 -13.85 -7.07
CA PRO A 30 -4.11 -12.89 -8.09
C PRO A 30 -4.28 -11.44 -7.62
N MET A 31 -3.33 -10.57 -7.95
CA MET A 31 -3.38 -9.15 -7.53
C MET A 31 -4.69 -8.46 -7.93
N LEU A 32 -5.20 -8.69 -9.15
CA LEU A 32 -6.46 -8.09 -9.60
C LEU A 32 -7.67 -8.49 -8.75
N ALA A 33 -7.64 -9.68 -8.14
CA ALA A 33 -8.72 -10.18 -7.31
C ALA A 33 -8.91 -9.35 -6.02
N TYR A 34 -7.83 -8.78 -5.48
CA TYR A 34 -7.92 -7.86 -4.33
C TYR A 34 -8.76 -6.63 -4.65
N SER A 35 -8.56 -5.99 -5.82
CA SER A 35 -9.36 -4.84 -6.22
C SER A 35 -10.85 -5.20 -6.41
N ILE A 36 -11.14 -6.38 -6.95
CA ILE A 36 -12.51 -6.88 -7.08
C ILE A 36 -13.13 -7.09 -5.69
N GLU A 37 -12.42 -7.72 -4.76
CA GLU A 37 -12.92 -7.96 -3.41
C GLU A 37 -13.11 -6.65 -2.62
N HIS A 38 -12.24 -5.67 -2.80
CA HIS A 38 -12.42 -4.34 -2.19
C HIS A 38 -13.68 -3.66 -2.73
N ALA A 39 -13.91 -3.71 -4.03
CA ALA A 39 -15.13 -3.19 -4.64
C ALA A 39 -16.39 -3.88 -4.10
N LYS A 40 -16.37 -5.21 -3.93
CA LYS A 40 -17.48 -5.99 -3.34
C LYS A 40 -17.80 -5.63 -1.89
N LYS A 41 -16.81 -5.19 -1.13
CA LYS A 41 -16.98 -4.81 0.29
C LYS A 41 -17.48 -3.38 0.47
N SER A 42 -17.44 -2.55 -0.57
CA SER A 42 -18.03 -1.21 -0.53
C SER A 42 -19.55 -1.28 -0.38
N LYS A 43 -20.13 -0.37 0.40
CA LYS A 43 -21.58 -0.23 0.59
C LYS A 43 -22.29 0.39 -0.60
N TYR A 44 -21.55 1.08 -1.46
CA TYR A 44 -22.10 1.93 -2.52
C TYR A 44 -21.88 1.37 -3.94
N ILE A 45 -20.81 0.61 -4.15
CA ILE A 45 -20.51 0.04 -5.47
C ILE A 45 -21.52 -1.04 -5.80
N ASN A 46 -22.24 -0.86 -6.91
CA ASN A 46 -23.31 -1.77 -7.34
C ASN A 46 -23.00 -2.53 -8.63
N ARG A 47 -21.87 -2.19 -9.31
CA ARG A 47 -21.38 -2.92 -10.47
C ARG A 47 -19.86 -2.93 -10.51
N ILE A 48 -19.25 -4.04 -10.93
CA ILE A 48 -17.78 -4.22 -10.96
C ILE A 48 -17.40 -4.77 -12.32
N ILE A 49 -16.62 -3.99 -13.08
CA ILE A 49 -16.12 -4.38 -14.40
C ILE A 49 -14.59 -4.34 -14.42
N VAL A 50 -14.00 -5.41 -14.91
CA VAL A 50 -12.58 -5.44 -15.26
C VAL A 50 -12.43 -5.23 -16.77
N THR A 51 -11.66 -4.21 -17.15
CA THR A 51 -11.30 -3.96 -18.55
C THR A 51 -9.89 -4.50 -18.81
N THR A 52 -9.80 -5.52 -19.66
CA THR A 52 -8.56 -6.22 -20.01
C THR A 52 -8.53 -6.62 -21.49
N ASP A 53 -7.33 -6.74 -22.03
CA ASP A 53 -7.04 -7.21 -23.39
C ASP A 53 -6.81 -8.74 -23.46
N SER A 54 -6.86 -9.43 -22.32
CA SER A 54 -6.53 -10.85 -22.19
C SER A 54 -7.74 -11.66 -21.72
N GLU A 55 -8.11 -12.70 -22.47
CA GLU A 55 -9.17 -13.62 -22.05
C GLU A 55 -8.79 -14.40 -20.78
N GLU A 56 -7.50 -14.69 -20.58
CA GLU A 56 -7.01 -15.29 -19.33
C GLU A 56 -7.32 -14.38 -18.12
N TYR A 57 -7.02 -13.08 -18.22
CA TYR A 57 -7.30 -12.12 -17.16
C TYR A 57 -8.80 -11.93 -16.96
N ALA A 58 -9.57 -11.93 -18.07
CA ALA A 58 -11.02 -11.86 -18.03
C ALA A 58 -11.64 -13.07 -17.33
N ALA A 59 -11.15 -14.27 -17.59
CA ALA A 59 -11.60 -15.49 -16.93
C ALA A 59 -11.34 -15.45 -15.43
N ILE A 60 -10.14 -15.04 -15.01
CA ILE A 60 -9.80 -14.83 -13.61
C ILE A 60 -10.72 -13.77 -12.97
N ALA A 61 -10.94 -12.65 -13.63
CA ALA A 61 -11.82 -11.59 -13.10
C ALA A 61 -13.25 -12.10 -12.86
N ARG A 62 -13.80 -12.89 -13.79
CA ARG A 62 -15.13 -13.52 -13.64
C ARG A 62 -15.19 -14.52 -12.49
N GLU A 63 -14.13 -15.32 -12.29
CA GLU A 63 -14.02 -16.26 -11.16
C GLU A 63 -14.14 -15.53 -9.81
N TYR A 64 -13.54 -14.33 -9.69
CA TYR A 64 -13.66 -13.50 -8.51
C TYR A 64 -14.94 -12.64 -8.47
N GLY A 65 -15.79 -12.72 -9.52
CA GLY A 65 -17.14 -12.15 -9.57
C GLY A 65 -17.21 -10.71 -10.07
N ALA A 66 -16.24 -10.30 -10.88
CA ALA A 66 -16.38 -9.10 -11.71
C ALA A 66 -16.96 -9.47 -13.09
N GLU A 67 -17.54 -8.49 -13.76
CA GLU A 67 -17.95 -8.62 -15.16
C GLU A 67 -16.78 -8.27 -16.10
N THR A 68 -16.77 -8.93 -17.25
CA THR A 68 -15.86 -8.63 -18.37
C THR A 68 -16.66 -8.71 -19.66
N PRO A 69 -17.56 -7.73 -19.91
CA PRO A 69 -18.51 -7.81 -21.00
C PRO A 69 -17.87 -7.62 -22.38
N PHE A 70 -16.63 -7.14 -22.42
CA PHE A 70 -15.83 -6.94 -23.64
C PHE A 70 -14.35 -7.22 -23.37
N LEU A 71 -13.60 -7.47 -24.42
CA LEU A 71 -12.14 -7.39 -24.40
C LEU A 71 -11.70 -5.99 -24.86
N ARG A 72 -10.73 -5.43 -24.18
CA ARG A 72 -10.14 -4.13 -24.53
C ARG A 72 -9.37 -4.25 -25.83
N PRO A 73 -9.60 -3.37 -26.82
CA PRO A 73 -8.79 -3.30 -28.04
C PRO A 73 -7.30 -3.10 -27.75
N ALA A 74 -6.45 -3.69 -28.58
CA ALA A 74 -5.00 -3.71 -28.37
C ALA A 74 -4.38 -2.29 -28.35
N GLU A 75 -4.93 -1.35 -29.10
CA GLU A 75 -4.50 0.04 -29.09
C GLU A 75 -4.64 0.72 -27.71
N PHE A 76 -5.58 0.28 -26.89
CA PHE A 76 -5.78 0.76 -25.51
C PHE A 76 -5.08 -0.10 -24.46
N ALA A 77 -4.27 -1.07 -24.87
CA ALA A 77 -3.52 -1.98 -23.96
C ALA A 77 -2.00 -1.79 -24.03
N THR A 78 -1.52 -0.76 -24.73
CA THR A 78 -0.09 -0.43 -24.84
C THR A 78 0.48 0.17 -23.56
N ASP A 79 1.81 0.25 -23.46
CA ASP A 79 2.49 0.90 -22.33
C ASP A 79 2.21 2.41 -22.22
N THR A 80 1.82 3.03 -23.32
CA THR A 80 1.54 4.47 -23.44
C THR A 80 0.05 4.78 -23.54
N ALA A 81 -0.83 3.78 -23.46
CA ALA A 81 -2.27 3.99 -23.51
C ALA A 81 -2.71 4.81 -22.28
N LEU A 82 -3.47 5.86 -22.51
CA LEU A 82 -3.98 6.73 -21.47
C LEU A 82 -5.21 6.11 -20.80
N ASP A 83 -5.33 6.26 -19.49
CA ASP A 83 -6.53 5.85 -18.75
C ASP A 83 -7.81 6.46 -19.35
N LEU A 84 -7.72 7.70 -19.84
CA LEU A 84 -8.83 8.40 -20.50
C LEU A 84 -9.43 7.59 -21.66
N ASP A 85 -8.58 7.03 -22.53
CA ASP A 85 -9.04 6.27 -23.70
C ASP A 85 -9.61 4.91 -23.29
N VAL A 86 -8.97 4.26 -22.30
CA VAL A 86 -9.45 3.01 -21.71
C VAL A 86 -10.84 3.17 -21.11
N PHE A 87 -11.06 4.24 -20.34
CA PHE A 87 -12.32 4.51 -19.68
C PHE A 87 -13.39 4.94 -20.69
N ARG A 88 -13.03 5.78 -21.66
CA ARG A 88 -13.94 6.16 -22.75
C ARG A 88 -14.43 4.95 -23.51
N HIS A 89 -13.53 4.04 -23.90
CA HIS A 89 -13.89 2.79 -24.57
C HIS A 89 -14.91 2.00 -23.73
N ALA A 90 -14.61 1.76 -22.45
CA ALA A 90 -15.47 0.97 -21.57
C ALA A 90 -16.86 1.59 -21.40
N LEU A 91 -16.93 2.89 -21.15
CA LEU A 91 -18.21 3.59 -20.95
C LEU A 91 -19.02 3.70 -22.24
N THR A 92 -18.39 3.92 -23.38
CA THR A 92 -19.05 3.93 -24.69
C THR A 92 -19.64 2.56 -24.99
N TRP A 93 -18.87 1.49 -24.78
CA TRP A 93 -19.35 0.13 -25.00
C TRP A 93 -20.57 -0.18 -24.12
N LEU A 94 -20.51 0.16 -22.83
CA LEU A 94 -21.62 -0.07 -21.88
C LEU A 94 -22.87 0.71 -22.27
N LYS A 95 -22.72 1.95 -22.73
CA LYS A 95 -23.85 2.77 -23.21
C LYS A 95 -24.48 2.18 -24.47
N GLU A 96 -23.67 1.81 -25.46
CA GLU A 96 -24.14 1.35 -26.77
C GLU A 96 -24.73 -0.06 -26.73
N ASN A 97 -24.17 -0.98 -25.91
CA ASN A 97 -24.56 -2.38 -25.92
C ASN A 97 -25.55 -2.74 -24.80
N GLU A 98 -25.56 -1.99 -23.70
CA GLU A 98 -26.39 -2.30 -22.54
C GLU A 98 -27.30 -1.14 -22.09
N GLY A 99 -27.18 0.05 -22.70
CA GLY A 99 -27.86 1.24 -22.23
C GLY A 99 -27.48 1.65 -20.82
N TYR A 100 -26.28 1.24 -20.36
CA TYR A 100 -25.80 1.50 -19.00
C TYR A 100 -24.89 2.73 -18.96
N GLU A 101 -25.32 3.72 -18.17
CA GLU A 101 -24.54 4.93 -17.89
C GLU A 101 -24.40 5.06 -16.37
N PRO A 102 -23.17 4.99 -15.79
CA PRO A 102 -22.95 5.19 -14.35
C PRO A 102 -23.03 6.68 -13.99
N ASP A 103 -23.36 6.98 -12.73
CA ASP A 103 -23.32 8.33 -12.16
C ASP A 103 -21.91 8.66 -11.61
N ILE A 104 -21.25 7.65 -11.03
CA ILE A 104 -19.89 7.74 -10.50
C ILE A 104 -19.09 6.51 -10.94
N ILE A 105 -17.85 6.72 -11.30
CA ILE A 105 -16.88 5.69 -11.63
C ILE A 105 -15.82 5.67 -10.53
N VAL A 106 -15.53 4.49 -10.01
CA VAL A 106 -14.46 4.22 -9.04
C VAL A 106 -13.37 3.43 -9.75
N GLN A 107 -12.24 4.08 -10.00
CA GLN A 107 -11.05 3.42 -10.55
C GLN A 107 -10.27 2.75 -9.43
N LEU A 108 -10.11 1.43 -9.51
CA LEU A 108 -9.29 0.65 -8.58
C LEU A 108 -8.18 -0.05 -9.35
N ARG A 109 -6.94 0.45 -9.24
CA ARG A 109 -5.81 -0.18 -9.92
C ARG A 109 -5.40 -1.47 -9.23
N PRO A 110 -5.21 -2.59 -9.95
CA PRO A 110 -4.72 -3.85 -9.37
C PRO A 110 -3.34 -3.72 -8.71
N THR A 111 -2.55 -2.72 -9.08
CA THR A 111 -1.19 -2.49 -8.57
C THR A 111 -1.13 -2.14 -7.09
N ASP A 112 -2.25 -1.73 -6.50
CA ASP A 112 -2.37 -1.57 -5.06
C ASP A 112 -3.30 -2.65 -4.49
N PRO A 113 -2.77 -3.81 -4.06
CA PRO A 113 -3.58 -4.92 -3.56
C PRO A 113 -4.06 -4.74 -2.11
N TYR A 114 -3.60 -3.71 -1.42
CA TYR A 114 -4.01 -3.44 -0.04
C TYR A 114 -4.75 -2.11 0.05
N ARG A 115 -6.07 -2.18 0.27
CA ARG A 115 -6.96 -1.03 0.48
C ARG A 115 -7.89 -1.29 1.65
N ASP A 116 -8.27 -0.23 2.35
CA ASP A 116 -9.42 -0.27 3.26
C ASP A 116 -10.70 0.09 2.48
N PRO A 117 -11.66 -0.83 2.33
CA PRO A 117 -12.93 -0.52 1.66
C PRO A 117 -13.70 0.64 2.28
N ALA A 118 -13.52 0.89 3.58
CA ALA A 118 -14.16 2.02 4.26
C ALA A 118 -13.63 3.38 3.75
N GLU A 119 -12.38 3.45 3.26
CA GLU A 119 -11.85 4.68 2.65
C GLU A 119 -12.44 4.91 1.26
N ILE A 120 -12.69 3.83 0.49
CA ILE A 120 -13.43 3.92 -0.80
C ILE A 120 -14.81 4.52 -0.56
N ASP A 121 -15.53 4.02 0.46
CA ASP A 121 -16.87 4.50 0.82
C ASP A 121 -16.86 5.99 1.17
N LYS A 122 -15.90 6.45 1.98
CA LYS A 122 -15.76 7.88 2.32
C LYS A 122 -15.49 8.76 1.09
N MET A 123 -14.69 8.28 0.15
CA MET A 123 -14.45 9.01 -1.10
C MET A 123 -15.72 9.11 -1.95
N ILE A 124 -16.53 8.04 -1.99
CA ILE A 124 -17.83 8.05 -2.67
C ILE A 124 -18.78 9.04 -1.99
N GLU A 125 -18.84 9.05 -0.66
CA GLU A 125 -19.67 9.98 0.13
C GLU A 125 -19.35 11.45 -0.24
N ILE A 126 -18.08 11.82 -0.42
CA ILE A 126 -17.68 13.17 -0.88
C ILE A 126 -18.34 13.55 -2.22
N MET A 127 -18.46 12.61 -3.15
CA MET A 127 -19.09 12.85 -4.45
C MET A 127 -20.63 12.84 -4.38
N LEU A 128 -21.20 12.07 -3.44
CA LEU A 128 -22.65 12.04 -3.22
C LEU A 128 -23.16 13.30 -2.52
N GLU A 129 -22.35 13.88 -1.65
CA GLU A 129 -22.71 15.12 -0.92
C GLU A 129 -22.64 16.38 -1.81
N ASP A 130 -21.86 16.36 -2.88
CA ASP A 130 -21.64 17.54 -3.76
C ASP A 130 -21.55 17.10 -5.23
N ASP A 131 -22.64 17.27 -5.97
CA ASP A 131 -22.75 16.91 -7.38
C ASP A 131 -21.90 17.78 -8.33
N THR A 132 -21.41 18.92 -7.84
CA THR A 132 -20.50 19.80 -8.56
C THR A 132 -19.06 19.30 -8.55
N VAL A 133 -18.70 18.36 -7.66
CA VAL A 133 -17.37 17.72 -7.64
C VAL A 133 -17.23 16.79 -8.84
N ASP A 134 -16.21 17.03 -9.65
CA ASP A 134 -15.91 16.24 -10.85
C ASP A 134 -15.12 14.98 -10.52
N ALA A 135 -14.16 15.08 -9.60
CA ALA A 135 -13.32 13.95 -9.21
C ALA A 135 -12.90 14.03 -7.74
N VAL A 136 -12.64 12.85 -7.15
CA VAL A 136 -11.94 12.70 -5.87
C VAL A 136 -10.69 11.86 -6.12
N ARG A 137 -9.53 12.37 -5.72
CA ARG A 137 -8.24 11.70 -5.85
C ARG A 137 -7.70 11.28 -4.50
N SER A 138 -7.25 10.03 -4.38
CA SER A 138 -6.45 9.62 -3.26
C SER A 138 -5.07 10.25 -3.34
N ILE A 139 -4.63 10.88 -2.25
CA ILE A 139 -3.38 11.59 -2.15
C ILE A 139 -2.65 11.22 -0.84
N LYS A 140 -1.32 11.36 -0.84
CA LYS A 140 -0.48 11.18 0.34
C LYS A 140 0.36 12.43 0.57
N GLU A 141 0.61 12.79 1.84
CA GLU A 141 1.50 13.90 2.19
C GLU A 141 2.91 13.63 1.65
N ASN A 142 3.51 14.65 1.04
CA ASN A 142 4.79 14.52 0.37
C ASN A 142 5.93 14.61 1.38
N GLU A 143 6.77 13.60 1.44
CA GLU A 143 7.96 13.60 2.29
C GLU A 143 9.07 14.51 1.73
N VAL A 144 9.14 14.62 0.41
CA VAL A 144 10.08 15.51 -0.29
C VAL A 144 9.35 16.75 -0.77
N VAL A 145 9.72 17.92 -0.25
CA VAL A 145 9.05 19.19 -0.57
C VAL A 145 9.36 19.61 -2.01
N PRO A 146 8.36 19.75 -2.91
CA PRO A 146 8.59 20.09 -4.32
C PRO A 146 9.33 21.42 -4.54
N HIS A 147 9.22 22.38 -3.62
CA HIS A 147 9.98 23.62 -3.66
C HIS A 147 11.50 23.45 -3.49
N LYS A 148 11.95 22.24 -3.13
CA LYS A 148 13.36 21.85 -3.03
C LYS A 148 13.79 20.88 -4.13
N MET A 149 12.96 20.69 -5.15
CA MET A 149 13.24 19.87 -6.31
C MET A 149 13.70 20.71 -7.50
N TRP A 150 14.53 20.10 -8.36
CA TRP A 150 15.20 20.78 -9.45
C TRP A 150 15.06 20.00 -10.75
N TYR A 151 14.92 20.69 -11.87
CA TYR A 151 15.25 20.14 -13.17
C TYR A 151 16.77 20.22 -13.38
N LEU A 152 17.39 19.14 -13.86
CA LEU A 152 18.78 19.12 -14.30
C LEU A 152 18.80 19.24 -15.83
N LYS A 153 19.51 20.25 -16.35
CA LYS A 153 19.73 20.45 -17.79
C LYS A 153 20.94 19.67 -18.27
N ASP A 154 21.06 19.48 -19.58
CA ASP A 154 22.15 18.72 -20.21
C ASP A 154 23.53 19.36 -19.98
N ASP A 155 23.59 20.69 -19.79
CA ASP A 155 24.82 21.45 -19.49
C ASP A 155 25.22 21.44 -18.01
N GLY A 156 24.43 20.75 -17.16
CA GLY A 156 24.65 20.66 -15.72
C GLY A 156 24.06 21.79 -14.89
N GLU A 157 23.42 22.79 -15.52
CA GLU A 157 22.64 23.78 -14.80
C GLU A 157 21.39 23.16 -14.16
N ILE A 158 20.97 23.72 -13.02
CA ILE A 158 19.72 23.29 -12.36
C ILE A 158 18.73 24.45 -12.30
N GLU A 159 17.44 24.11 -12.38
CA GLU A 159 16.34 25.06 -12.32
C GLU A 159 15.26 24.54 -11.38
N PRO A 160 14.76 25.36 -10.40
CA PRO A 160 13.75 24.90 -9.46
C PRO A 160 12.44 24.54 -10.19
N ILE A 161 11.79 23.44 -9.76
CA ILE A 161 10.51 22.99 -10.32
C ILE A 161 9.40 23.99 -10.04
N LEU A 162 9.36 24.56 -8.81
CA LEU A 162 8.40 25.58 -8.41
C LEU A 162 9.12 26.92 -8.19
N LYS A 163 8.51 28.01 -8.66
CA LYS A 163 9.04 29.39 -8.59
C LYS A 163 8.05 30.38 -7.96
N ASP A 164 6.98 29.88 -7.38
CA ASP A 164 5.91 30.66 -6.76
C ASP A 164 6.34 31.35 -5.47
N ILE A 165 7.32 30.78 -4.76
CA ILE A 165 7.91 31.34 -3.55
C ILE A 165 9.40 31.63 -3.85
N PRO A 166 9.86 32.90 -3.76
CA PRO A 166 11.27 33.25 -3.96
C PRO A 166 12.18 32.51 -2.97
N GLU A 167 13.29 31.94 -3.47
CA GLU A 167 14.30 31.24 -2.65
C GLU A 167 13.75 30.10 -1.77
N ALA A 168 12.60 29.52 -2.10
CA ALA A 168 11.94 28.47 -1.33
C ALA A 168 12.86 27.26 -1.05
N TYR A 169 13.77 26.95 -1.97
CA TYR A 169 14.74 25.86 -1.82
C TYR A 169 15.74 26.09 -0.68
N ASN A 170 15.95 27.35 -0.24
CA ASN A 170 16.79 27.74 0.90
C ASN A 170 16.02 27.91 2.21
N MET A 171 14.69 27.91 2.18
CA MET A 171 13.85 28.07 3.37
C MET A 171 13.80 26.80 4.24
N PRO A 172 13.58 26.94 5.57
CA PRO A 172 13.26 25.80 6.43
C PRO A 172 12.01 25.06 5.94
N ARG A 173 12.03 23.72 5.99
CA ARG A 173 10.91 22.88 5.52
C ARG A 173 9.58 23.25 6.18
N GLN A 174 9.61 23.62 7.46
CA GLN A 174 8.43 23.93 8.25
C GLN A 174 7.72 25.23 7.82
N GLU A 175 8.42 26.09 7.09
CA GLU A 175 7.87 27.36 6.56
C GLU A 175 7.28 27.20 5.16
N LEU A 176 7.49 26.04 4.51
CA LEU A 176 6.97 25.75 3.19
C LEU A 176 5.56 25.11 3.28
N PRO A 177 4.70 25.36 2.29
CA PRO A 177 3.38 24.75 2.23
C PRO A 177 3.45 23.22 2.24
N LYS A 178 2.53 22.60 2.97
CA LYS A 178 2.34 21.13 2.85
C LYS A 178 1.88 20.81 1.45
N THR A 179 2.50 19.81 0.87
CA THR A 179 2.17 19.31 -0.47
C THR A 179 1.80 17.85 -0.42
N TYR A 180 1.02 17.41 -1.41
CA TYR A 180 0.54 16.05 -1.53
C TYR A 180 0.81 15.56 -2.95
N TYR A 181 1.07 14.26 -3.09
CA TYR A 181 1.15 13.62 -4.39
C TYR A 181 0.01 12.63 -4.57
N GLN A 182 -0.41 12.42 -5.82
CA GLN A 182 -1.39 11.41 -6.16
C GLN A 182 -0.76 10.02 -5.98
N ASN A 183 -1.37 9.18 -5.13
CA ASN A 183 -0.82 7.88 -4.80
C ASN A 183 -1.35 6.74 -5.69
N GLY A 184 -2.34 7.01 -6.56
CA GLY A 184 -2.88 6.03 -7.49
C GLY A 184 -3.72 4.90 -6.89
N ASN A 185 -3.96 4.92 -5.58
CA ASN A 185 -4.72 3.87 -4.89
C ASN A 185 -6.18 3.80 -5.37
N THR A 186 -6.90 4.91 -5.27
CA THR A 186 -8.32 5.01 -5.63
C THR A 186 -8.60 6.38 -6.21
N ASP A 187 -9.23 6.40 -7.39
CA ASP A 187 -9.66 7.63 -8.03
C ASP A 187 -11.14 7.52 -8.39
N LEU A 188 -11.90 8.58 -8.12
CA LEU A 188 -13.31 8.67 -8.47
C LEU A 188 -13.54 9.79 -9.46
N LEU A 189 -14.44 9.58 -10.41
CA LEU A 189 -14.76 10.58 -11.41
C LEU A 189 -16.21 10.45 -11.91
N ARG A 190 -16.74 11.53 -12.49
CA ARG A 190 -18.02 11.52 -13.19
C ARG A 190 -17.82 11.27 -14.68
N PRO A 191 -18.76 10.61 -15.38
CA PRO A 191 -18.70 10.38 -16.83
C PRO A 191 -18.53 11.66 -17.65
N ARG A 192 -19.11 12.79 -17.21
CA ARG A 192 -18.97 14.10 -17.86
C ARG A 192 -17.50 14.53 -18.04
N ASN A 193 -16.61 14.13 -17.12
CA ASN A 193 -15.19 14.44 -17.23
C ASN A 193 -14.61 13.87 -18.54
N ILE A 194 -14.97 12.63 -18.88
CA ILE A 194 -14.47 11.92 -20.06
C ILE A 194 -15.10 12.46 -21.34
N PHE A 195 -16.42 12.64 -21.33
CA PHE A 195 -17.16 12.95 -22.56
C PHE A 195 -17.23 14.44 -22.87
N GLU A 196 -17.34 15.31 -21.87
CA GLU A 196 -17.49 16.76 -22.07
C GLU A 196 -16.14 17.48 -21.91
N TYR A 197 -15.32 17.08 -20.92
CA TYR A 197 -14.07 17.80 -20.59
C TYR A 197 -12.82 17.13 -21.18
N ASN A 198 -12.95 15.95 -21.79
CA ASN A 198 -11.80 15.17 -22.28
C ASN A 198 -10.71 14.99 -21.20
N SER A 199 -11.11 14.68 -19.98
CA SER A 199 -10.26 14.64 -18.78
C SER A 199 -10.62 13.49 -17.85
N MET A 200 -9.65 12.96 -17.11
CA MET A 200 -9.90 12.02 -15.99
C MET A 200 -10.28 12.73 -14.68
N THR A 201 -10.13 14.05 -14.61
CA THR A 201 -10.30 14.81 -13.36
C THR A 201 -11.38 15.90 -13.42
N GLY A 202 -11.65 16.45 -14.62
CA GLY A 202 -12.53 17.61 -14.78
C GLY A 202 -11.91 18.88 -14.17
N HIS A 203 -12.74 19.75 -13.59
CA HIS A 203 -12.36 21.07 -13.10
C HIS A 203 -12.35 21.17 -11.58
N LYS A 204 -13.36 20.62 -10.89
CA LYS A 204 -13.47 20.63 -9.42
C LYS A 204 -13.03 19.31 -8.84
N ILE A 205 -11.81 19.28 -8.31
CA ILE A 205 -11.17 18.08 -7.79
C ILE A 205 -11.03 18.20 -6.27
N LYS A 206 -11.44 17.16 -5.53
CA LYS A 206 -11.16 17.04 -4.09
C LYS A 206 -10.08 15.98 -3.85
N GLY A 207 -9.19 16.23 -2.89
CA GLY A 207 -8.20 15.27 -2.41
C GLY A 207 -8.71 14.51 -1.19
N TYR A 208 -8.49 13.20 -1.14
CA TYR A 208 -8.67 12.37 0.03
C TYR A 208 -7.31 11.89 0.53
N VAL A 209 -6.91 12.31 1.74
CA VAL A 209 -5.58 11.98 2.27
C VAL A 209 -5.58 10.58 2.84
N MET A 210 -4.75 9.70 2.27
CA MET A 210 -4.49 8.35 2.76
C MET A 210 -3.15 8.28 3.47
N LYS A 211 -3.05 7.43 4.49
CA LYS A 211 -1.79 7.20 5.23
C LYS A 211 -0.91 6.17 4.56
N ASP A 212 -1.49 5.07 4.16
CA ASP A 212 -0.78 3.90 3.65
C ASP A 212 -0.89 3.82 2.13
N MET A 213 0.17 3.33 1.48
CA MET A 213 0.23 3.08 0.04
C MET A 213 1.07 1.84 -0.22
N TYR A 214 0.50 0.90 -0.98
CA TYR A 214 1.11 -0.39 -1.28
C TYR A 214 1.17 -0.67 -2.78
N ASP A 215 1.51 0.38 -3.56
CA ASP A 215 1.63 0.26 -5.02
C ASP A 215 2.82 -0.63 -5.41
N VAL A 216 2.58 -1.49 -6.39
CA VAL A 216 3.55 -2.46 -6.90
C VAL A 216 3.96 -2.04 -8.31
N ASP A 217 5.13 -1.43 -8.45
CA ASP A 217 5.70 -1.05 -9.75
C ASP A 217 6.95 -1.85 -10.11
N THR A 218 7.68 -2.34 -9.14
CA THR A 218 8.92 -3.12 -9.32
C THR A 218 8.83 -4.48 -8.62
N GLU A 219 9.76 -5.39 -8.93
CA GLU A 219 9.89 -6.66 -8.20
C GLU A 219 10.11 -6.43 -6.70
N LYS A 220 10.87 -5.40 -6.34
CA LYS A 220 11.11 -5.04 -4.93
C LYS A 220 9.82 -4.62 -4.23
N ASP A 221 8.96 -3.84 -4.90
CA ASP A 221 7.66 -3.47 -4.34
C ASP A 221 6.78 -4.70 -4.17
N PHE A 222 6.78 -5.59 -5.17
CA PHE A 222 6.03 -6.85 -5.09
C PHE A 222 6.44 -7.68 -3.87
N GLU A 223 7.74 -7.85 -3.64
CA GLU A 223 8.28 -8.59 -2.48
C GLU A 223 7.89 -7.92 -1.16
N ARG A 224 8.04 -6.59 -1.07
CA ARG A 224 7.68 -5.79 0.10
C ARG A 224 6.19 -5.92 0.44
N VAL A 225 5.33 -5.67 -0.54
CA VAL A 225 3.88 -5.72 -0.36
C VAL A 225 3.40 -7.14 -0.06
N SER A 226 3.96 -8.13 -0.74
CA SER A 226 3.68 -9.56 -0.49
C SER A 226 4.02 -9.95 0.95
N THR A 227 5.19 -9.54 1.43
CA THR A 227 5.64 -9.79 2.81
C THR A 227 4.71 -9.11 3.81
N TYR A 228 4.37 -7.84 3.59
CA TYR A 228 3.46 -7.09 4.45
C TYR A 228 2.09 -7.79 4.56
N MET A 229 1.47 -8.11 3.42
CA MET A 229 0.16 -8.76 3.39
C MET A 229 0.18 -10.15 4.03
N ASN A 230 1.27 -10.89 3.84
CA ASN A 230 1.49 -12.20 4.47
C ASN A 230 1.52 -12.09 6.00
N ILE A 231 2.19 -11.08 6.53
CA ILE A 231 2.28 -10.83 7.97
C ILE A 231 0.91 -10.41 8.52
N LYS A 232 0.19 -9.57 7.79
CA LYS A 232 -1.15 -9.08 8.17
C LYS A 232 -2.21 -10.18 8.26
N GLU A 233 -2.09 -11.24 7.49
CA GLU A 233 -2.99 -12.40 7.60
C GLU A 233 -2.86 -13.15 8.93
N GLY A 234 -1.76 -12.95 9.65
CA GLY A 234 -1.46 -13.65 10.89
C GLY A 234 -1.00 -15.09 10.67
N GLY A 235 -0.87 -15.84 11.78
CA GLY A 235 -0.45 -17.25 11.75
C GLY A 235 1.03 -17.49 11.42
N LYS A 236 1.84 -16.45 11.30
CA LYS A 236 3.30 -16.55 11.09
C LYS A 236 4.01 -16.64 12.43
N GLN A 237 5.18 -17.29 12.46
CA GLN A 237 6.04 -17.33 13.63
C GLN A 237 7.22 -16.37 13.47
N PHE A 238 7.37 -15.47 14.42
CA PHE A 238 8.50 -14.55 14.51
C PHE A 238 9.40 -14.96 15.67
N VAL A 239 10.71 -14.92 15.45
CA VAL A 239 11.72 -15.13 16.48
C VAL A 239 12.50 -13.83 16.65
N PHE A 240 12.33 -13.19 17.80
CA PHE A 240 13.00 -11.94 18.13
C PHE A 240 14.17 -12.18 19.10
N ASP A 241 15.31 -11.55 18.82
CA ASP A 241 16.35 -11.39 19.84
C ASP A 241 15.89 -10.38 20.90
N ILE A 242 16.54 -10.38 22.04
CA ILE A 242 16.23 -9.43 23.10
C ILE A 242 17.18 -8.24 23.05
N ASP A 243 18.48 -8.48 23.20
CA ASP A 243 19.45 -7.40 23.32
C ASP A 243 19.81 -6.78 21.97
N GLY A 244 19.55 -5.49 21.81
CA GLY A 244 19.65 -4.76 20.55
C GLY A 244 18.39 -4.80 19.70
N VAL A 245 17.33 -5.52 20.14
CA VAL A 245 16.02 -5.60 19.46
C VAL A 245 14.90 -5.17 20.40
N ILE A 246 14.49 -6.00 21.35
CA ILE A 246 13.47 -5.70 22.37
C ILE A 246 14.03 -4.78 23.48
N ALA A 247 15.27 -4.99 23.83
CA ALA A 247 16.05 -4.13 24.72
C ALA A 247 17.06 -3.30 23.92
N LEU A 248 17.33 -2.08 24.35
CA LEU A 248 18.41 -1.26 23.80
C LEU A 248 19.76 -1.95 24.03
N LYS A 249 20.65 -1.86 23.03
CA LYS A 249 21.98 -2.47 23.09
C LYS A 249 22.82 -1.86 24.24
N ARG A 250 23.47 -2.72 25.00
CA ARG A 250 24.43 -2.33 26.06
C ARG A 250 25.78 -3.02 25.81
N GLU A 251 26.85 -2.36 26.19
CA GLU A 251 28.22 -2.91 26.05
C GLU A 251 28.71 -3.66 27.29
N ASP A 252 28.12 -3.37 28.46
CA ASP A 252 28.59 -3.84 29.78
C ASP A 252 28.02 -5.21 30.19
N LEU A 253 27.18 -5.85 29.39
CA LEU A 253 26.56 -7.14 29.68
C LEU A 253 25.77 -7.22 31.00
N ASP A 254 25.48 -6.08 31.65
CA ASP A 254 24.58 -6.04 32.81
C ASP A 254 23.12 -6.01 32.33
N TYR A 255 22.58 -7.17 32.04
CA TYR A 255 21.20 -7.30 31.55
C TYR A 255 20.16 -6.84 32.59
N GLY A 256 20.51 -6.76 33.86
CA GLY A 256 19.62 -6.23 34.91
C GLY A 256 19.28 -4.75 34.75
N GLN A 257 20.17 -4.00 34.10
CA GLN A 257 20.02 -2.57 33.85
C GLN A 257 19.56 -2.27 32.39
N ALA A 258 19.16 -3.28 31.63
CA ALA A 258 18.71 -3.07 30.25
C ALA A 258 17.44 -2.18 30.18
N LEU A 259 17.38 -1.29 29.19
CA LEU A 259 16.25 -0.41 28.93
C LEU A 259 15.40 -0.95 27.78
N PRO A 260 14.07 -0.73 27.81
CA PRO A 260 13.19 -1.18 26.75
C PRO A 260 13.39 -0.39 25.44
N ASN A 261 13.29 -1.08 24.32
CA ASN A 261 13.07 -0.47 23.02
C ASN A 261 11.55 -0.34 22.80
N GLU A 262 10.96 0.74 23.31
CA GLU A 262 9.51 0.94 23.31
C GLU A 262 8.89 0.83 21.90
N ARG A 263 9.58 1.35 20.89
CA ARG A 263 9.11 1.28 19.49
C ARG A 263 9.02 -0.16 19.00
N MET A 264 10.04 -0.98 19.25
CA MET A 264 10.02 -2.39 18.84
C MET A 264 9.02 -3.20 19.67
N ILE A 265 8.86 -2.90 20.95
CA ILE A 265 7.86 -3.54 21.82
C ILE A 265 6.45 -3.29 21.30
N ALA A 266 6.15 -2.06 20.89
CA ALA A 266 4.85 -1.74 20.26
C ALA A 266 4.61 -2.57 19.00
N ILE A 267 5.62 -2.73 18.15
CA ILE A 267 5.56 -3.56 16.93
C ILE A 267 5.32 -5.03 17.27
N VAL A 268 6.09 -5.59 18.19
CA VAL A 268 5.94 -6.99 18.64
C VAL A 268 4.54 -7.26 19.16
N ASN A 269 4.02 -6.34 19.98
CA ASN A 269 2.66 -6.45 20.51
C ASN A 269 1.61 -6.36 19.41
N ARG A 270 1.81 -5.49 18.41
CA ARG A 270 0.95 -5.39 17.23
C ARG A 270 0.95 -6.69 16.42
N LEU A 271 2.11 -7.27 16.16
CA LEU A 271 2.24 -8.55 15.46
C LEU A 271 1.58 -9.69 16.24
N TYR A 272 1.72 -9.71 17.56
CA TYR A 272 1.02 -10.65 18.43
C TYR A 272 -0.50 -10.52 18.31
N ASP A 273 -1.03 -9.28 18.36
CA ASP A 273 -2.46 -8.99 18.27
C ASP A 273 -3.06 -9.30 16.89
N MET A 274 -2.22 -9.33 15.85
CA MET A 274 -2.58 -9.83 14.51
C MET A 274 -2.65 -11.36 14.42
N GLY A 275 -2.45 -12.10 15.52
CA GLY A 275 -2.53 -13.56 15.55
C GLY A 275 -1.23 -14.26 15.13
N ASN A 276 -0.10 -13.57 15.11
CA ASN A 276 1.19 -14.19 14.86
C ASN A 276 1.78 -14.79 16.15
N ARG A 277 2.56 -15.86 15.99
CA ARG A 277 3.29 -16.48 17.10
C ARG A 277 4.59 -15.75 17.34
N ILE A 278 4.79 -15.23 18.56
CA ILE A 278 6.01 -14.51 18.96
C ILE A 278 6.85 -15.41 19.86
N VAL A 279 8.10 -15.63 19.48
CA VAL A 279 9.13 -16.34 20.25
C VAL A 279 10.27 -15.36 20.52
N LEU A 280 10.65 -15.22 21.77
CA LEU A 280 11.85 -14.49 22.16
C LEU A 280 13.00 -15.48 22.30
N PHE A 281 14.18 -15.19 21.70
CA PHE A 281 15.32 -16.08 21.71
C PHE A 281 16.61 -15.30 21.97
N THR A 282 17.25 -15.51 23.14
CA THR A 282 18.37 -14.69 23.61
C THR A 282 19.61 -15.47 23.91
N ALA A 283 20.76 -14.82 23.71
CA ALA A 283 22.09 -15.32 24.11
C ALA A 283 22.48 -15.01 25.57
N ARG A 284 21.58 -14.37 26.34
CA ARG A 284 21.86 -14.06 27.75
C ARG A 284 22.26 -15.32 28.53
N GLY A 285 23.39 -15.25 29.18
CA GLY A 285 23.94 -16.37 29.94
C GLY A 285 24.72 -17.41 29.12
N TYR A 286 24.69 -17.35 27.79
CA TYR A 286 25.39 -18.33 26.95
C TYR A 286 26.90 -18.39 27.22
N VAL A 287 27.56 -17.24 27.36
CA VAL A 287 29.00 -17.15 27.61
C VAL A 287 29.34 -17.32 29.09
N THR A 288 28.53 -16.73 29.99
CA THR A 288 28.82 -16.65 31.43
C THR A 288 28.30 -17.83 32.24
N GLY A 289 27.38 -18.62 31.69
CA GLY A 289 26.67 -19.68 32.40
C GLY A 289 25.69 -19.19 33.48
N ILE A 290 25.50 -17.89 33.63
CA ILE A 290 24.57 -17.30 34.60
C ILE A 290 23.13 -17.47 34.06
N ASP A 291 22.23 -17.95 34.96
CA ASP A 291 20.80 -18.01 34.62
C ASP A 291 20.15 -16.62 34.67
N TRP A 292 19.98 -16.03 33.50
CA TRP A 292 19.31 -14.74 33.34
C TRP A 292 17.81 -14.86 33.11
N ARG A 293 17.23 -16.05 33.09
CA ARG A 293 15.79 -16.25 32.83
C ARG A 293 14.91 -15.46 33.80
N PRO A 294 15.12 -15.49 35.15
CA PRO A 294 14.21 -14.77 36.05
C PRO A 294 14.20 -13.24 35.80
N VAL A 295 15.40 -12.68 35.54
CA VAL A 295 15.54 -11.23 35.23
C VAL A 295 14.85 -10.91 33.89
N THR A 296 15.06 -11.73 32.89
CA THR A 296 14.49 -11.53 31.54
C THR A 296 12.96 -11.61 31.57
N GLU A 297 12.39 -12.62 32.23
CA GLU A 297 10.95 -12.77 32.38
C GLU A 297 10.32 -11.58 33.12
N LYS A 298 10.98 -11.09 34.16
CA LYS A 298 10.55 -9.90 34.89
C LYS A 298 10.55 -8.65 33.96
N GLN A 299 11.63 -8.44 33.21
CA GLN A 299 11.72 -7.32 32.25
C GLN A 299 10.64 -7.39 31.18
N MET A 300 10.42 -8.55 30.57
CA MET A 300 9.35 -8.71 29.54
C MET A 300 7.98 -8.39 30.12
N LYS A 301 7.72 -8.80 31.37
CA LYS A 301 6.47 -8.47 32.06
C LYS A 301 6.37 -6.98 32.38
N ASP A 302 7.42 -6.36 32.94
CA ASP A 302 7.44 -4.95 33.33
C ASP A 302 7.30 -4.03 32.11
N TRP A 303 7.87 -4.42 30.96
CA TRP A 303 7.79 -3.69 29.68
C TRP A 303 6.52 -4.01 28.87
N GLY A 304 5.68 -4.92 29.34
CA GLY A 304 4.43 -5.27 28.69
C GLY A 304 4.59 -5.97 27.32
N VAL A 305 5.67 -6.75 27.16
CA VAL A 305 5.95 -7.49 25.91
C VAL A 305 5.02 -8.69 25.81
N LYS A 306 4.27 -8.80 24.72
CA LYS A 306 3.40 -9.96 24.43
C LYS A 306 4.18 -11.01 23.64
N TYR A 307 4.31 -12.21 24.19
CA TYR A 307 5.00 -13.32 23.54
C TYR A 307 4.40 -14.68 23.95
N HIS A 308 4.69 -15.71 23.19
CA HIS A 308 4.22 -17.08 23.44
C HIS A 308 5.28 -17.94 24.11
N GLU A 309 6.55 -17.68 23.83
CA GLU A 309 7.65 -18.50 24.30
C GLU A 309 8.92 -17.66 24.49
N LEU A 310 9.66 -17.93 25.58
CA LEU A 310 11.00 -17.39 25.82
C LEU A 310 12.02 -18.53 25.78
N LYS A 311 12.94 -18.46 24.83
CA LYS A 311 14.08 -19.41 24.71
C LYS A 311 15.38 -18.75 25.16
N MET A 312 16.06 -19.40 26.04
CA MET A 312 17.45 -19.10 26.40
C MET A 312 18.38 -19.96 25.56
N GLY A 313 19.69 -19.62 25.55
CA GLY A 313 20.71 -20.45 24.91
C GLY A 313 20.88 -20.24 23.41
N LYS A 314 20.47 -19.09 22.90
CA LYS A 314 20.89 -18.63 21.57
C LYS A 314 22.43 -18.57 21.56
N PRO A 315 23.14 -19.22 20.61
CA PRO A 315 24.58 -19.10 20.51
C PRO A 315 25.02 -17.64 20.43
N ASN A 316 26.07 -17.27 21.16
CA ASN A 316 26.71 -15.98 20.94
C ASN A 316 27.57 -16.07 19.66
N ALA A 317 27.23 -15.33 18.64
CA ALA A 317 27.88 -15.34 17.33
C ALA A 317 28.08 -13.92 16.81
N ASP A 318 29.15 -13.73 16.01
CA ASP A 318 29.38 -12.46 15.33
C ASP A 318 28.36 -12.21 14.20
N TYR A 319 27.94 -13.28 13.52
CA TYR A 319 26.99 -13.25 12.42
C TYR A 319 26.00 -14.41 12.48
N TYR A 320 24.74 -14.13 12.19
CA TYR A 320 23.70 -15.13 11.92
C TYR A 320 23.41 -15.13 10.44
N ILE A 321 23.53 -16.30 9.80
CA ILE A 321 23.21 -16.49 8.39
C ILE A 321 21.93 -17.32 8.32
N ASP A 322 20.84 -16.75 7.79
CA ASP A 322 19.52 -17.37 7.77
C ASP A 322 18.81 -17.00 6.44
N ASP A 323 18.09 -17.95 5.87
CA ASP A 323 17.27 -17.78 4.66
C ASP A 323 15.93 -17.10 4.95
N LYS A 324 15.56 -16.92 6.21
CA LYS A 324 14.29 -16.32 6.67
C LYS A 324 14.50 -15.02 7.44
N PHE A 325 15.57 -14.32 7.13
CA PHE A 325 15.86 -13.05 7.78
C PHE A 325 14.87 -11.97 7.35
N LEU A 326 14.29 -11.26 8.32
CA LEU A 326 13.49 -10.06 8.11
C LEU A 326 14.20 -8.86 8.75
N ASP A 327 14.44 -7.81 7.95
CA ASP A 327 15.11 -6.60 8.42
C ASP A 327 14.25 -5.86 9.45
N MET A 328 14.88 -5.38 10.53
CA MET A 328 14.20 -4.55 11.53
C MET A 328 13.66 -3.26 10.95
N ASN A 329 14.34 -2.67 9.95
CA ASN A 329 13.86 -1.47 9.28
C ASN A 329 12.52 -1.73 8.57
N PHE A 330 12.35 -2.89 7.93
CA PHE A 330 11.05 -3.29 7.37
C PHE A 330 9.95 -3.27 8.45
N LEU A 331 10.25 -3.80 9.64
CA LEU A 331 9.27 -3.78 10.74
C LEU A 331 8.99 -2.35 11.23
N TYR A 332 10.00 -1.51 11.31
CA TYR A 332 9.83 -0.10 11.69
C TYR A 332 9.03 0.68 10.64
N ASP A 333 9.23 0.41 9.36
CA ASP A 333 8.58 1.14 8.27
C ASP A 333 7.12 0.73 8.09
N GLU A 334 6.83 -0.57 8.23
CA GLU A 334 5.51 -1.11 7.88
C GLU A 334 4.56 -1.30 9.11
N PHE A 335 5.10 -1.39 10.35
CA PHE A 335 4.32 -1.76 11.53
C PHE A 335 4.45 -0.79 12.73
N SER A 336 5.13 0.36 12.58
CA SER A 336 5.23 1.38 13.64
C SER A 336 3.96 2.18 13.86
#